data_21ccb0567aa28245f05a9d754fc9e086
#
_entry.id   21ccb0567aa28245f05a9d754fc9e086
#
_cell.length_a   1.000
_cell.length_b   1.000
_cell.length_c   1.000
_cell.angle_alpha   90.00
_cell.angle_beta   90.00
_cell.angle_gamma   90.00
#
_symmetry.space_group_name_H-M   'P 1'
#
loop_
_entity.id
_entity.type
_entity.pdbx_description
1 polymer ?
#
loop_
_entity_poly.entity_id
_entity_poly.type
_entity_poly.pdbx_seq_one_letter_code
_entity_poly.pdbx_strand_id
1 'polypeptide(L)'
;MIALLISQLCKEKHFNEEWFLNCCEELQIAVHYHRKLWEWCFITQALTERGMLKEGKKGLGFGVGKEPLVSLFASRGCEVVATDIDFQIAKLLGWVDSNQHSNNLEDLNERKLCEPEQFSKLVTFEFMDMNEIDQKQHNNKYDFTWSSCSFEHLGTIERSKRFIMNQMHCLKPGGVAVHTTEFNLSSNEHTIESGATVILRKKDIESLVNDLREDGHSIEVDYTAGTGNIESFVDVPPYTSEIHLRLLLEQYVSTSIGLIIQKKNSDSV
;
A
#
# COMPACT_ATOMS: atom_id res chain seq x y z
N MET A 1 7.34 24.56 -9.68
CA MET A 1 7.20 23.09 -9.71
C MET A 1 6.46 22.70 -8.45
N ILE A 2 5.36 21.97 -8.57
CA ILE A 2 4.68 21.36 -7.42
C ILE A 2 5.62 20.26 -6.93
N ALA A 3 5.92 20.24 -5.61
CA ALA A 3 6.75 19.19 -5.04
C ALA A 3 6.01 17.84 -5.13
N LEU A 4 6.70 16.79 -5.56
CA LEU A 4 6.14 15.44 -5.59
C LEU A 4 5.88 14.94 -4.16
N LEU A 5 4.89 14.08 -3.99
CA LEU A 5 4.70 13.37 -2.72
C LEU A 5 5.96 12.58 -2.36
N ILE A 6 6.32 12.63 -1.08
CA ILE A 6 7.33 11.77 -0.47
C ILE A 6 6.66 10.79 0.49
N SER A 7 7.40 9.79 0.97
CA SER A 7 6.90 8.88 1.99
C SER A 7 6.54 9.66 3.24
N GLN A 8 5.37 9.43 3.81
CA GLN A 8 4.87 10.22 4.95
C GLN A 8 3.73 9.52 5.69
N LEU A 9 3.42 10.05 6.86
CA LEU A 9 2.27 9.62 7.66
C LEU A 9 0.96 10.14 7.09
N CYS A 10 -0.13 9.42 7.35
CA CYS A 10 -1.49 9.91 7.15
C CYS A 10 -1.73 11.14 8.03
N LYS A 11 -2.23 12.23 7.44
CA LYS A 11 -2.50 13.50 8.13
C LYS A 11 -3.87 14.06 7.75
N GLU A 12 -4.58 14.64 8.71
CA GLU A 12 -5.88 15.32 8.51
C GLU A 12 -5.84 16.31 7.33
N LYS A 13 -4.77 17.09 7.21
CA LYS A 13 -4.65 18.11 6.15
C LYS A 13 -4.76 17.53 4.74
N HIS A 14 -4.32 16.27 4.52
CA HIS A 14 -4.34 15.64 3.20
C HIS A 14 -5.76 15.47 2.65
N PHE A 15 -6.76 15.32 3.52
CA PHE A 15 -8.16 15.12 3.15
C PHE A 15 -8.81 16.35 2.50
N ASN A 16 -8.14 17.53 2.58
CA ASN A 16 -8.54 18.75 1.93
C ASN A 16 -7.66 19.15 0.74
N GLU A 17 -6.65 18.33 0.42
CA GLU A 17 -5.76 18.59 -0.71
C GLU A 17 -6.40 18.11 -2.02
N GLU A 18 -6.13 18.83 -3.11
CA GLU A 18 -6.73 18.58 -4.43
C GLU A 18 -6.51 17.15 -4.93
N TRP A 19 -5.31 16.62 -4.74
CA TRP A 19 -4.99 15.25 -5.16
C TRP A 19 -5.86 14.21 -4.44
N PHE A 20 -6.18 14.43 -3.17
CA PHE A 20 -7.01 13.53 -2.40
C PHE A 20 -8.47 13.59 -2.85
N LEU A 21 -8.99 14.81 -3.04
CA LEU A 21 -10.37 15.04 -3.50
C LEU A 21 -10.60 14.44 -4.89
N ASN A 22 -9.66 14.67 -5.82
CA ASN A 22 -9.71 14.09 -7.16
C ASN A 22 -9.69 12.56 -7.13
N CYS A 23 -8.86 11.97 -6.28
CA CYS A 23 -8.84 10.51 -6.13
C CYS A 23 -10.16 9.97 -5.55
N CYS A 24 -10.75 10.63 -4.57
CA CYS A 24 -12.06 10.25 -4.03
C CYS A 24 -13.15 10.28 -5.11
N GLU A 25 -13.14 11.28 -5.99
CA GLU A 25 -14.06 11.39 -7.12
C GLU A 25 -13.88 10.21 -8.08
N GLU A 26 -12.65 9.88 -8.48
CA GLU A 26 -12.36 8.73 -9.34
C GLU A 26 -12.75 7.39 -8.70
N LEU A 27 -12.54 7.25 -7.40
CA LEU A 27 -12.94 6.06 -6.64
C LEU A 27 -14.45 5.98 -6.39
N GLN A 28 -15.20 7.07 -6.69
CA GLN A 28 -16.62 7.21 -6.39
C GLN A 28 -16.92 6.99 -4.90
N ILE A 29 -16.08 7.55 -4.03
CA ILE A 29 -16.17 7.45 -2.57
C ILE A 29 -16.31 8.84 -1.98
N ALA A 30 -17.31 9.03 -1.10
CA ALA A 30 -17.43 10.28 -0.36
C ALA A 30 -16.23 10.47 0.59
N VAL A 31 -15.76 11.72 0.68
CA VAL A 31 -14.65 12.06 1.59
C VAL A 31 -15.07 11.80 3.03
N HIS A 32 -14.27 11.02 3.73
CA HIS A 32 -14.41 10.79 5.17
C HIS A 32 -13.04 10.50 5.79
N TYR A 33 -12.88 10.78 7.08
CA TYR A 33 -11.58 10.67 7.77
C TYR A 33 -11.24 9.23 8.14
N HIS A 34 -10.86 8.45 7.14
CA HIS A 34 -10.48 7.05 7.31
C HIS A 34 -9.13 6.78 6.65
N ARG A 35 -8.19 6.19 7.41
CA ARG A 35 -6.82 5.91 6.93
C ARG A 35 -6.80 5.03 5.68
N LYS A 36 -7.69 4.04 5.54
CA LYS A 36 -7.76 3.18 4.36
C LYS A 36 -8.08 3.97 3.08
N LEU A 37 -8.99 4.96 3.16
CA LEU A 37 -9.25 5.87 2.04
C LEU A 37 -8.01 6.71 1.70
N TRP A 38 -7.31 7.20 2.74
CA TRP A 38 -6.04 7.91 2.53
C TRP A 38 -4.99 7.03 1.85
N GLU A 39 -4.86 5.77 2.24
CA GLU A 39 -3.90 4.82 1.65
C GLU A 39 -4.14 4.65 0.15
N TRP A 40 -5.38 4.44 -0.27
CA TRP A 40 -5.74 4.32 -1.68
C TRP A 40 -5.42 5.59 -2.47
N CYS A 41 -5.79 6.76 -1.92
CA CYS A 41 -5.51 8.04 -2.56
C CYS A 41 -4.00 8.33 -2.60
N PHE A 42 -3.25 8.03 -1.53
CA PHE A 42 -1.80 8.20 -1.47
C PHE A 42 -1.07 7.34 -2.50
N ILE A 43 -1.41 6.05 -2.59
CA ILE A 43 -0.84 5.12 -3.59
C ILE A 43 -1.14 5.62 -5.00
N THR A 44 -2.39 5.98 -5.26
CA THR A 44 -2.82 6.50 -6.57
C THR A 44 -2.07 7.77 -6.95
N GLN A 45 -1.99 8.75 -6.06
CA GLN A 45 -1.31 10.01 -6.34
C GLN A 45 0.19 9.82 -6.54
N ALA A 46 0.86 9.06 -5.66
CA ALA A 46 2.28 8.80 -5.75
C ALA A 46 2.69 8.15 -7.08
N LEU A 47 1.88 7.21 -7.58
CA LEU A 47 2.09 6.55 -8.86
C LEU A 47 1.74 7.47 -10.04
N THR A 48 0.68 8.29 -9.92
CA THR A 48 0.27 9.27 -10.96
C THR A 48 1.35 10.30 -11.22
N GLU A 49 1.89 10.93 -10.17
CA GLU A 49 2.95 11.95 -10.27
C GLU A 49 4.22 11.43 -10.94
N ARG A 50 4.47 10.12 -10.81
CA ARG A 50 5.65 9.44 -11.39
C ARG A 50 5.37 8.84 -12.76
N GLY A 51 4.18 9.12 -13.34
CA GLY A 51 3.77 8.67 -14.66
C GLY A 51 3.61 7.15 -14.79
N MET A 52 3.28 6.47 -13.69
CA MET A 52 3.09 5.02 -13.65
C MET A 52 1.67 4.59 -13.99
N LEU A 53 0.66 5.43 -13.75
CA LEU A 53 -0.75 5.11 -14.02
C LEU A 53 -1.19 5.64 -15.38
N LYS A 54 -0.79 4.96 -16.45
CA LYS A 54 -1.19 5.26 -17.83
C LYS A 54 -1.09 4.02 -18.71
N GLU A 55 -1.71 4.08 -19.88
CA GLU A 55 -1.68 3.02 -20.88
C GLU A 55 -0.26 2.51 -21.16
N GLY A 56 -0.12 1.19 -21.27
CA GLY A 56 1.13 0.49 -21.52
C GLY A 56 2.05 0.31 -20.30
N LYS A 57 1.65 0.80 -19.13
CA LYS A 57 2.33 0.53 -17.86
C LYS A 57 1.83 -0.77 -17.24
N LYS A 58 2.73 -1.52 -16.60
CA LYS A 58 2.43 -2.79 -15.96
C LYS A 58 2.67 -2.72 -14.46
N GLY A 59 1.64 -3.04 -13.67
CA GLY A 59 1.69 -3.06 -12.22
C GLY A 59 1.56 -4.45 -11.62
N LEU A 60 2.15 -4.64 -10.43
CA LEU A 60 1.98 -5.84 -9.59
C LEU A 60 1.46 -5.40 -8.21
N GLY A 61 0.26 -5.84 -7.87
CA GLY A 61 -0.35 -5.59 -6.57
C GLY A 61 -0.19 -6.78 -5.64
N PHE A 62 0.21 -6.53 -4.41
CA PHE A 62 0.40 -7.55 -3.38
C PHE A 62 -0.68 -7.46 -2.31
N GLY A 63 -1.33 -8.60 -1.99
CA GLY A 63 -2.38 -8.65 -0.99
C GLY A 63 -3.50 -7.66 -1.30
N VAL A 64 -3.97 -7.68 -2.56
CA VAL A 64 -4.87 -6.61 -3.08
C VAL A 64 -6.25 -6.62 -2.44
N GLY A 65 -6.67 -7.75 -1.85
CA GLY A 65 -8.00 -7.86 -1.28
C GLY A 65 -9.11 -7.44 -2.24
N LYS A 66 -10.19 -6.91 -1.71
CA LYS A 66 -11.31 -6.33 -2.48
C LYS A 66 -11.20 -4.81 -2.63
N GLU A 67 -9.99 -4.29 -2.66
CA GLU A 67 -9.74 -2.86 -2.76
C GLU A 67 -9.96 -2.33 -4.19
N PRO A 68 -10.31 -1.04 -4.35
CA PRO A 68 -10.66 -0.48 -5.66
C PRO A 68 -9.46 -0.19 -6.58
N LEU A 69 -8.22 -0.30 -6.08
CA LEU A 69 -7.02 0.12 -6.81
C LEU A 69 -6.79 -0.67 -8.10
N VAL A 70 -7.03 -1.98 -8.10
CA VAL A 70 -6.89 -2.82 -9.30
C VAL A 70 -7.81 -2.31 -10.42
N SER A 71 -9.07 -2.06 -10.09
CA SER A 71 -10.07 -1.57 -11.01
C SER A 71 -9.75 -0.15 -11.51
N LEU A 72 -9.33 0.73 -10.61
CA LEU A 72 -8.92 2.10 -10.96
C LEU A 72 -7.68 2.10 -11.89
N PHE A 73 -6.67 1.28 -11.62
CA PHE A 73 -5.46 1.26 -12.46
C PHE A 73 -5.75 0.66 -13.85
N ALA A 74 -6.59 -0.37 -13.91
CA ALA A 74 -7.06 -0.92 -15.19
C ALA A 74 -7.88 0.10 -15.99
N SER A 75 -8.74 0.91 -15.35
CA SER A 75 -9.52 1.96 -16.04
C SER A 75 -8.63 3.02 -16.69
N ARG A 76 -7.42 3.25 -16.14
CA ARG A 76 -6.40 4.14 -16.70
C ARG A 76 -5.51 3.48 -17.76
N GLY A 77 -5.82 2.24 -18.16
CA GLY A 77 -5.13 1.49 -19.21
C GLY A 77 -3.87 0.76 -18.78
N CYS A 78 -3.66 0.59 -17.46
CA CYS A 78 -2.55 -0.21 -16.96
C CYS A 78 -2.83 -1.72 -17.11
N GLU A 79 -1.81 -2.50 -17.49
CA GLU A 79 -1.82 -3.93 -17.28
C GLU A 79 -1.57 -4.22 -15.80
N VAL A 80 -2.40 -5.04 -15.16
CA VAL A 80 -2.34 -5.30 -13.72
C VAL A 80 -2.25 -6.80 -13.46
N VAL A 81 -1.25 -7.21 -12.71
CA VAL A 81 -1.20 -8.52 -12.06
C VAL A 81 -1.59 -8.29 -10.60
N ALA A 82 -2.79 -8.74 -10.25
CA ALA A 82 -3.31 -8.66 -8.89
C ALA A 82 -2.98 -9.97 -8.16
N THR A 83 -2.45 -9.87 -6.95
CA THR A 83 -2.10 -11.07 -6.17
C THR A 83 -2.69 -11.03 -4.77
N ASP A 84 -3.07 -12.18 -4.27
CA ASP A 84 -3.50 -12.38 -2.89
C ASP A 84 -3.04 -13.77 -2.41
N ILE A 85 -3.08 -13.98 -1.10
CA ILE A 85 -2.73 -15.27 -0.52
C ILE A 85 -3.77 -16.33 -0.90
N ASP A 86 -3.37 -17.61 -0.91
CA ASP A 86 -4.29 -18.72 -1.17
C ASP A 86 -5.50 -18.70 -0.23
N PHE A 87 -6.67 -19.03 -0.79
CA PHE A 87 -7.96 -18.98 -0.07
C PHE A 87 -7.97 -19.78 1.23
N GLN A 88 -7.36 -20.97 1.23
CA GLN A 88 -7.36 -21.83 2.43
C GLN A 88 -6.53 -21.17 3.55
N ILE A 89 -5.43 -20.54 3.19
CA ILE A 89 -4.57 -19.80 4.11
C ILE A 89 -5.30 -18.53 4.60
N ALA A 90 -5.89 -17.76 3.68
CA ALA A 90 -6.68 -16.57 4.01
C ALA A 90 -7.83 -16.90 4.99
N LYS A 91 -8.49 -18.05 4.80
CA LYS A 91 -9.54 -18.52 5.70
C LYS A 91 -9.02 -18.86 7.10
N LEU A 92 -7.88 -19.53 7.17
CA LEU A 92 -7.22 -19.84 8.47
C LEU A 92 -6.80 -18.57 9.21
N LEU A 93 -6.45 -17.52 8.49
CA LEU A 93 -6.06 -16.22 9.04
C LEU A 93 -7.24 -15.28 9.33
N GLY A 94 -8.49 -15.66 8.97
CA GLY A 94 -9.69 -14.86 9.22
C GLY A 94 -9.99 -13.76 8.17
N TRP A 95 -9.18 -13.64 7.11
CA TRP A 95 -9.37 -12.62 6.06
C TRP A 95 -10.63 -12.87 5.22
N VAL A 96 -11.03 -14.11 5.05
CA VAL A 96 -12.28 -14.46 4.35
C VAL A 96 -13.49 -14.04 5.17
N ASP A 97 -13.48 -14.28 6.46
CA ASP A 97 -14.60 -13.95 7.35
C ASP A 97 -14.77 -12.43 7.52
N SER A 98 -13.69 -11.66 7.42
CA SER A 98 -13.71 -10.20 7.42
C SER A 98 -14.06 -9.58 6.05
N ASN A 99 -14.33 -10.40 5.02
CA ASN A 99 -14.63 -9.98 3.65
C ASN A 99 -13.53 -9.12 2.99
N GLN A 100 -12.28 -9.32 3.38
CA GLN A 100 -11.14 -8.55 2.86
C GLN A 100 -10.37 -9.29 1.77
N HIS A 101 -10.46 -10.61 1.70
CA HIS A 101 -9.77 -11.46 0.74
C HIS A 101 -10.48 -11.49 -0.61
N SER A 102 -9.72 -11.45 -1.71
CA SER A 102 -10.21 -11.65 -3.07
C SER A 102 -9.85 -13.05 -3.59
N ASN A 103 -10.82 -13.70 -4.23
CA ASN A 103 -10.66 -15.05 -4.77
C ASN A 103 -10.65 -15.12 -6.30
N ASN A 104 -11.09 -14.06 -6.95
CA ASN A 104 -11.32 -14.07 -8.39
C ASN A 104 -11.30 -12.65 -8.96
N LEU A 105 -11.28 -12.55 -10.28
CA LEU A 105 -11.28 -11.27 -11.00
C LEU A 105 -12.55 -10.44 -10.78
N GLU A 106 -13.69 -11.08 -10.56
CA GLU A 106 -14.98 -10.38 -10.43
C GLU A 106 -15.00 -9.53 -9.17
N ASP A 107 -14.45 -10.03 -8.07
CA ASP A 107 -14.32 -9.32 -6.80
C ASP A 107 -13.52 -8.02 -6.95
N LEU A 108 -12.52 -7.99 -7.85
CA LEU A 108 -11.61 -6.86 -8.05
C LEU A 108 -12.21 -5.70 -8.85
N ASN A 109 -13.38 -5.88 -9.48
CA ASN A 109 -14.10 -4.83 -10.18
C ASN A 109 -15.56 -4.69 -9.69
N GLU A 110 -15.86 -5.07 -8.45
CA GLU A 110 -17.20 -4.99 -7.86
C GLU A 110 -17.77 -3.57 -7.93
N ARG A 111 -16.92 -2.54 -7.75
CA ARG A 111 -17.31 -1.13 -7.88
C ARG A 111 -17.49 -0.63 -9.31
N LYS A 112 -17.14 -1.46 -10.30
CA LYS A 112 -17.28 -1.13 -11.74
C LYS A 112 -16.55 0.16 -12.15
N LEU A 113 -15.38 0.43 -11.57
CA LEU A 113 -14.56 1.59 -11.96
C LEU A 113 -13.92 1.40 -13.34
N CYS A 114 -13.76 0.15 -13.79
CA CYS A 114 -13.27 -0.20 -15.11
C CYS A 114 -14.39 -0.93 -15.89
N GLU A 115 -14.55 -0.59 -17.16
CA GLU A 115 -15.47 -1.30 -18.05
C GLU A 115 -15.11 -2.80 -18.10
N PRO A 116 -16.08 -3.73 -17.98
CA PRO A 116 -15.81 -5.17 -17.82
C PRO A 116 -14.92 -5.77 -18.93
N GLU A 117 -15.14 -5.33 -20.18
CA GLU A 117 -14.37 -5.82 -21.32
C GLU A 117 -12.89 -5.35 -21.27
N GLN A 118 -12.65 -4.10 -20.87
CA GLN A 118 -11.31 -3.56 -20.65
C GLN A 118 -10.64 -4.26 -19.47
N PHE A 119 -11.37 -4.40 -18.36
CA PHE A 119 -10.87 -5.05 -17.14
C PHE A 119 -10.39 -6.47 -17.41
N SER A 120 -11.20 -7.29 -18.09
CA SER A 120 -10.84 -8.67 -18.42
C SER A 120 -9.63 -8.82 -19.35
N LYS A 121 -9.32 -7.79 -20.14
CA LYS A 121 -8.13 -7.76 -21.02
C LYS A 121 -6.86 -7.34 -20.29
N LEU A 122 -6.99 -6.46 -19.28
CA LEU A 122 -5.86 -5.80 -18.65
C LEU A 122 -5.48 -6.41 -17.29
N VAL A 123 -6.38 -7.16 -16.64
CA VAL A 123 -6.15 -7.67 -15.30
C VAL A 123 -6.03 -9.19 -15.30
N THR A 124 -5.00 -9.67 -14.62
CA THR A 124 -4.85 -11.07 -14.25
C THR A 124 -4.79 -11.21 -12.74
N PHE A 125 -5.24 -12.34 -12.21
CA PHE A 125 -5.19 -12.66 -10.79
C PHE A 125 -4.41 -13.95 -10.57
N GLU A 126 -3.55 -13.97 -9.56
CA GLU A 126 -2.82 -15.16 -9.15
C GLU A 126 -2.63 -15.20 -7.64
N PHE A 127 -2.52 -16.40 -7.07
CA PHE A 127 -2.18 -16.56 -5.67
C PHE A 127 -0.68 -16.38 -5.45
N MET A 128 -0.33 -15.59 -4.43
CA MET A 128 1.07 -15.34 -4.07
C MET A 128 1.23 -15.12 -2.56
N ASP A 129 2.14 -15.85 -1.94
CA ASP A 129 2.62 -15.51 -0.61
C ASP A 129 3.68 -14.39 -0.71
N MET A 130 3.42 -13.27 -0.06
CA MET A 130 4.34 -12.13 -0.01
C MET A 130 5.69 -12.48 0.65
N ASN A 131 5.75 -13.54 1.48
CA ASN A 131 6.98 -14.06 2.04
C ASN A 131 7.83 -14.84 1.02
N GLU A 132 7.23 -15.34 -0.09
CA GLU A 132 7.84 -16.27 -1.04
C GLU A 132 7.57 -15.85 -2.50
N ILE A 133 7.95 -14.61 -2.87
CA ILE A 133 7.77 -14.11 -4.25
C ILE A 133 8.63 -14.94 -5.21
N ASP A 134 8.00 -15.57 -6.23
CA ASP A 134 8.74 -16.28 -7.28
C ASP A 134 9.49 -15.30 -8.20
N GLN A 135 10.76 -15.09 -7.90
CA GLN A 135 11.63 -14.19 -8.65
C GLN A 135 11.83 -14.65 -10.11
N LYS A 136 11.71 -15.96 -10.43
CA LYS A 136 11.81 -16.43 -11.83
C LYS A 136 10.63 -15.95 -12.66
N GLN A 137 9.45 -15.88 -12.03
CA GLN A 137 8.23 -15.42 -12.68
C GLN A 137 8.15 -13.91 -12.75
N HIS A 138 8.62 -13.17 -11.71
CA HIS A 138 8.29 -11.75 -11.56
C HIS A 138 9.44 -10.77 -11.75
N ASN A 139 10.70 -11.23 -11.81
CA ASN A 139 11.88 -10.35 -11.86
C ASN A 139 11.89 -9.40 -13.06
N ASN A 140 12.11 -8.09 -12.80
CA ASN A 140 12.25 -7.02 -13.79
C ASN A 140 11.09 -6.88 -14.79
N LYS A 141 9.86 -7.17 -14.39
CA LYS A 141 8.69 -7.17 -15.29
C LYS A 141 7.78 -5.96 -15.15
N TYR A 142 7.79 -5.28 -13.99
CA TYR A 142 6.78 -4.30 -13.65
C TYR A 142 7.32 -2.88 -13.64
N ASP A 143 6.50 -1.93 -14.09
CA ASP A 143 6.81 -0.50 -14.02
C ASP A 143 6.54 0.02 -12.60
N PHE A 144 5.55 -0.56 -11.91
CA PHE A 144 5.22 -0.22 -10.54
C PHE A 144 4.72 -1.43 -9.74
N THR A 145 4.86 -1.34 -8.41
CA THR A 145 4.31 -2.30 -7.45
C THR A 145 3.60 -1.56 -6.34
N TRP A 146 2.62 -2.21 -5.68
CA TRP A 146 1.96 -1.62 -4.52
C TRP A 146 1.43 -2.68 -3.55
N SER A 147 1.19 -2.26 -2.32
CA SER A 147 0.34 -2.94 -1.33
C SER A 147 -0.30 -1.92 -0.40
N SER A 148 -1.48 -2.20 0.12
CA SER A 148 -2.23 -1.31 0.99
C SER A 148 -2.51 -2.00 2.32
N CYS A 149 -1.70 -1.70 3.36
CA CYS A 149 -1.78 -2.31 4.68
C CYS A 149 -1.89 -3.85 4.62
N SER A 150 -0.95 -4.48 3.94
CA SER A 150 -0.90 -5.94 3.78
C SER A 150 0.38 -6.53 4.37
N PHE A 151 1.52 -5.85 4.24
CA PHE A 151 2.80 -6.44 4.61
C PHE A 151 3.08 -6.46 6.14
N GLU A 152 2.31 -5.73 6.94
CA GLU A 152 2.29 -5.87 8.40
C GLU A 152 1.74 -7.21 8.88
N HIS A 153 1.09 -7.97 8.01
CA HIS A 153 0.51 -9.28 8.30
C HIS A 153 1.44 -10.46 7.98
N LEU A 154 2.70 -10.21 7.67
CA LEU A 154 3.68 -11.23 7.32
C LEU A 154 4.30 -11.96 8.53
N GLY A 155 3.80 -11.69 9.72
CA GLY A 155 4.11 -12.41 10.95
C GLY A 155 5.19 -11.77 11.80
N THR A 156 6.19 -11.06 11.24
CA THR A 156 7.22 -10.33 12.00
C THR A 156 7.68 -9.08 11.26
N ILE A 157 8.21 -8.08 11.99
CA ILE A 157 8.81 -6.87 11.40
C ILE A 157 9.90 -7.22 10.39
N GLU A 158 10.75 -8.22 10.69
CA GLU A 158 11.82 -8.64 9.79
C GLU A 158 11.29 -9.25 8.47
N ARG A 159 10.18 -10.00 8.53
CA ARG A 159 9.52 -10.49 7.32
C ARG A 159 8.91 -9.36 6.51
N SER A 160 8.29 -8.39 7.16
CA SER A 160 7.75 -7.17 6.54
C SER A 160 8.84 -6.39 5.81
N LYS A 161 9.98 -6.14 6.44
CA LYS A 161 11.15 -5.49 5.81
C LYS A 161 11.69 -6.31 4.64
N ARG A 162 11.84 -7.61 4.81
CA ARG A 162 12.33 -8.53 3.76
C ARG A 162 11.41 -8.53 2.53
N PHE A 163 10.09 -8.50 2.73
CA PHE A 163 9.15 -8.37 1.63
C PHE A 163 9.43 -7.10 0.81
N ILE A 164 9.58 -5.94 1.47
CA ILE A 164 9.87 -4.68 0.77
C ILE A 164 11.17 -4.76 -0.03
N MET A 165 12.23 -5.39 0.51
CA MET A 165 13.48 -5.60 -0.22
C MET A 165 13.28 -6.54 -1.41
N ASN A 166 12.61 -7.67 -1.21
CA ASN A 166 12.42 -8.70 -2.23
C ASN A 166 11.54 -8.24 -3.41
N GLN A 167 10.46 -7.50 -3.14
CA GLN A 167 9.58 -7.02 -4.19
C GLN A 167 10.26 -5.99 -5.11
N MET A 168 11.34 -5.31 -4.66
CA MET A 168 12.12 -4.41 -5.52
C MET A 168 12.73 -5.13 -6.74
N HIS A 169 12.97 -6.44 -6.64
CA HIS A 169 13.43 -7.23 -7.80
C HIS A 169 12.37 -7.34 -8.90
N CYS A 170 11.08 -7.27 -8.55
CA CYS A 170 9.98 -7.34 -9.52
C CYS A 170 9.95 -6.12 -10.47
N LEU A 171 10.42 -4.97 -9.98
CA LEU A 171 10.44 -3.72 -10.74
C LEU A 171 11.49 -3.72 -11.86
N LYS A 172 11.14 -3.12 -13.00
CA LYS A 172 12.12 -2.67 -13.99
C LYS A 172 13.02 -1.59 -13.39
N PRO A 173 14.25 -1.38 -13.92
CA PRO A 173 15.04 -0.21 -13.57
C PRO A 173 14.24 1.09 -13.72
N GLY A 174 14.32 1.98 -12.74
CA GLY A 174 13.50 3.20 -12.70
C GLY A 174 12.03 3.00 -12.35
N GLY A 175 11.61 1.77 -12.03
CA GLY A 175 10.24 1.49 -11.56
C GLY A 175 9.99 2.01 -10.14
N VAL A 176 8.72 2.10 -9.76
CA VAL A 176 8.26 2.70 -8.49
C VAL A 176 7.50 1.68 -7.66
N ALA A 177 7.85 1.56 -6.38
CA ALA A 177 7.06 0.83 -5.39
C ALA A 177 6.35 1.82 -4.46
N VAL A 178 5.07 1.58 -4.20
CA VAL A 178 4.30 2.36 -3.21
C VAL A 178 3.57 1.41 -2.27
N HIS A 179 3.90 1.48 -1.00
CA HIS A 179 3.32 0.61 0.02
C HIS A 179 2.82 1.42 1.21
N THR A 180 1.74 0.98 1.83
CA THR A 180 1.28 1.55 3.11
C THR A 180 1.29 0.47 4.19
N THR A 181 1.47 0.89 5.46
CA THR A 181 1.49 -0.02 6.61
C THR A 181 1.18 0.70 7.91
N GLU A 182 0.99 -0.07 8.97
CA GLU A 182 0.80 0.41 10.33
C GLU A 182 2.09 1.03 10.90
N PHE A 183 1.98 2.26 11.41
CA PHE A 183 3.09 3.00 12.02
C PHE A 183 2.79 3.34 13.49
N ASN A 184 3.73 3.03 14.38
CA ASN A 184 3.61 3.27 15.81
C ASN A 184 3.86 4.74 16.16
N LEU A 185 2.82 5.44 16.63
CA LEU A 185 2.91 6.81 17.13
C LEU A 185 3.28 6.88 18.63
N SER A 186 3.10 5.79 19.37
CA SER A 186 3.26 5.77 20.84
C SER A 186 4.71 5.59 21.28
N SER A 187 5.50 4.81 20.54
CA SER A 187 6.85 4.43 20.99
C SER A 187 7.78 4.11 19.82
N ASN A 188 9.03 4.54 19.94
CA ASN A 188 10.11 4.08 19.06
C ASN A 188 10.89 2.89 19.64
N GLU A 189 10.62 2.49 20.91
CA GLU A 189 11.30 1.37 21.58
C GLU A 189 10.46 0.11 21.62
N HIS A 190 9.19 0.23 21.97
CA HIS A 190 8.28 -0.90 22.18
C HIS A 190 7.18 -0.90 21.11
N THR A 191 6.80 -2.10 20.65
CA THR A 191 5.76 -2.29 19.64
C THR A 191 5.27 -3.74 19.61
N ILE A 192 4.31 -4.04 18.74
CA ILE A 192 3.94 -5.42 18.37
C ILE A 192 4.93 -5.88 17.30
N GLU A 193 5.90 -6.73 17.68
CA GLU A 193 6.99 -7.17 16.79
C GLU A 193 6.65 -8.45 16.01
N SER A 194 5.65 -9.21 16.48
CA SER A 194 5.26 -10.48 15.86
C SER A 194 3.78 -10.78 16.11
N GLY A 195 3.17 -11.59 15.22
CA GLY A 195 1.78 -12.02 15.34
C GLY A 195 1.00 -11.78 14.05
N ALA A 196 -0.32 -11.68 14.16
CA ALA A 196 -1.21 -11.45 13.03
C ALA A 196 -1.02 -10.07 12.40
N THR A 197 -0.63 -9.07 13.21
CA THR A 197 -0.33 -7.71 12.76
C THR A 197 0.87 -7.19 13.53
N VAL A 198 1.87 -6.66 12.84
CA VAL A 198 2.98 -5.94 13.44
C VAL A 198 2.81 -4.45 13.23
N ILE A 199 3.38 -3.62 14.12
CA ILE A 199 3.33 -2.16 13.98
C ILE A 199 4.76 -1.65 13.87
N LEU A 200 5.13 -1.05 12.73
CA LEU A 200 6.49 -0.59 12.49
C LEU A 200 6.76 0.71 13.27
N ARG A 201 7.90 0.76 13.96
CA ARG A 201 8.41 1.96 14.61
C ARG A 201 9.20 2.81 13.62
N LYS A 202 9.46 4.04 14.00
CA LYS A 202 10.34 4.92 13.22
C LYS A 202 11.71 4.25 12.97
N LYS A 203 12.33 3.63 13.99
CA LYS A 203 13.61 2.93 13.84
C LYS A 203 13.56 1.75 12.87
N ASP A 204 12.43 1.05 12.77
CA ASP A 204 12.26 -0.07 11.85
C ASP A 204 12.20 0.43 10.40
N ILE A 205 11.48 1.54 10.16
CA ILE A 205 11.44 2.20 8.85
C ILE A 205 12.80 2.82 8.50
N GLU A 206 13.49 3.47 9.44
CA GLU A 206 14.84 4.03 9.23
C GLU A 206 15.85 2.94 8.84
N SER A 207 15.79 1.76 9.48
CA SER A 207 16.60 0.61 9.09
C SER A 207 16.28 0.15 7.67
N LEU A 208 14.99 0.00 7.32
CA LEU A 208 14.58 -0.35 5.96
C LEU A 208 15.03 0.68 4.93
N VAL A 209 14.94 1.97 5.25
CA VAL A 209 15.40 3.08 4.38
C VAL A 209 16.92 2.98 4.13
N ASN A 210 17.69 2.64 5.14
CA ASN A 210 19.15 2.46 5.00
C ASN A 210 19.45 1.26 4.09
N ASP A 211 18.81 0.10 4.32
CA ASP A 211 18.98 -1.10 3.49
C ASP A 211 18.64 -0.80 2.01
N LEU A 212 17.52 -0.09 1.74
CA LEU A 212 17.11 0.31 0.38
C LEU A 212 18.13 1.25 -0.28
N ARG A 213 18.68 2.21 0.48
CA ARG A 213 19.69 3.15 -0.03
C ARG A 213 21.03 2.48 -0.28
N GLU A 214 21.42 1.51 0.54
CA GLU A 214 22.62 0.70 0.32
C GLU A 214 22.52 -0.10 -0.98
N ASP A 215 21.33 -0.59 -1.33
CA ASP A 215 21.04 -1.24 -2.62
C ASP A 215 20.92 -0.23 -3.79
N GLY A 216 21.05 1.07 -3.51
CA GLY A 216 21.05 2.17 -4.48
C GLY A 216 19.65 2.66 -4.86
N HIS A 217 18.60 2.29 -4.13
CA HIS A 217 17.25 2.80 -4.33
C HIS A 217 17.06 4.16 -3.68
N SER A 218 16.10 4.95 -4.17
CA SER A 218 15.79 6.28 -3.60
C SER A 218 14.50 6.22 -2.81
N ILE A 219 14.57 6.72 -1.59
CA ILE A 219 13.42 6.91 -0.70
C ILE A 219 13.68 8.11 0.22
N GLU A 220 12.68 8.97 0.37
CA GLU A 220 12.66 10.09 1.30
C GLU A 220 11.43 9.96 2.20
N VAL A 221 11.57 10.16 3.52
CA VAL A 221 10.51 9.95 4.50
C VAL A 221 10.34 11.15 5.42
N ASP A 222 9.11 11.68 5.48
CA ASP A 222 8.68 12.65 6.49
C ASP A 222 7.94 11.92 7.63
N TYR A 223 8.57 11.86 8.79
CA TYR A 223 8.00 11.26 10.00
C TYR A 223 7.16 12.25 10.83
N THR A 224 6.95 13.46 10.36
CA THR A 224 6.18 14.47 11.09
C THR A 224 4.73 14.02 11.20
N ALA A 225 4.27 13.77 12.42
CA ALA A 225 2.87 13.47 12.70
C ALA A 225 2.00 14.70 12.53
N GLY A 226 0.75 14.51 12.12
CA GLY A 226 -0.24 15.57 12.10
C GLY A 226 -0.63 16.00 13.53
N THR A 227 -1.10 17.24 13.65
CA THR A 227 -1.51 17.86 14.93
C THR A 227 -2.90 18.50 14.85
N GLY A 228 -3.70 18.11 13.85
CA GLY A 228 -5.06 18.61 13.66
C GLY A 228 -6.05 18.08 14.69
N ASN A 229 -7.25 18.62 14.67
CA ASN A 229 -8.30 18.24 15.64
C ASN A 229 -8.77 16.79 15.43
N ILE A 230 -8.90 16.37 14.18
CA ILE A 230 -9.30 15.00 13.83
C ILE A 230 -8.23 13.99 14.30
N GLU A 231 -6.96 14.35 14.19
CA GLU A 231 -5.84 13.54 14.64
C GLU A 231 -5.72 13.41 16.17
N SER A 232 -6.40 14.28 16.92
CA SER A 232 -6.48 14.15 18.39
C SER A 232 -7.39 13.00 18.82
N PHE A 233 -8.30 12.56 17.94
CA PHE A 233 -9.17 11.41 18.19
C PHE A 233 -8.41 10.12 17.94
N VAL A 234 -8.50 9.19 18.89
CA VAL A 234 -7.98 7.82 18.77
C VAL A 234 -9.17 6.87 18.78
N ASP A 235 -9.40 6.19 17.68
CA ASP A 235 -10.43 5.17 17.59
C ASP A 235 -10.01 3.93 18.37
N VAL A 236 -10.92 3.44 19.21
CA VAL A 236 -10.66 2.29 20.09
C VAL A 236 -11.67 1.17 19.79
N PRO A 237 -11.31 -0.10 20.00
CA PRO A 237 -12.25 -1.21 19.80
C PRO A 237 -13.51 -1.09 20.68
N PRO A 238 -14.71 -1.42 20.12
CA PRO A 238 -15.00 -1.72 18.72
C PRO A 238 -14.88 -0.48 17.85
N TYR A 239 -14.06 -0.57 16.78
CA TYR A 239 -13.76 0.58 15.93
C TYR A 239 -15.00 1.15 15.23
N THR A 240 -14.98 2.47 14.99
CA THR A 240 -16.03 3.18 14.24
C THR A 240 -15.56 3.45 12.80
N SER A 241 -16.50 3.74 11.90
CA SER A 241 -16.18 4.13 10.53
C SER A 241 -16.11 5.65 10.31
N GLU A 242 -16.45 6.47 11.32
CA GLU A 242 -16.60 7.93 11.16
C GLU A 242 -15.25 8.66 11.17
N ILE A 243 -14.43 8.42 12.20
CA ILE A 243 -13.07 8.97 12.31
C ILE A 243 -12.13 7.81 12.63
N HIS A 244 -11.25 7.49 11.68
CA HIS A 244 -10.35 6.35 11.80
C HIS A 244 -8.96 6.67 11.22
N LEU A 245 -8.35 7.81 11.66
CA LEU A 245 -6.99 8.18 11.28
C LEU A 245 -5.95 7.62 12.24
N ARG A 246 -6.27 7.61 13.53
CA ARG A 246 -5.48 6.99 14.58
C ARG A 246 -6.33 5.94 15.28
N LEU A 247 -5.74 4.82 15.57
CA LEU A 247 -6.43 3.73 16.24
C LEU A 247 -5.54 3.11 17.31
N LEU A 248 -6.20 2.56 18.34
CA LEU A 248 -5.54 1.83 19.40
C LEU A 248 -5.45 0.35 19.01
N LEU A 249 -4.25 -0.13 18.68
CA LEU A 249 -3.94 -1.54 18.49
C LEU A 249 -3.26 -2.07 19.75
N GLU A 250 -3.93 -2.92 20.51
CA GLU A 250 -3.53 -3.34 21.85
C GLU A 250 -3.29 -2.12 22.76
N GLN A 251 -2.03 -1.76 23.00
CA GLN A 251 -1.63 -0.62 23.84
C GLN A 251 -0.96 0.52 23.06
N TYR A 252 -0.85 0.40 21.75
CA TYR A 252 -0.15 1.37 20.90
C TYR A 252 -1.12 2.14 20.02
N VAL A 253 -0.95 3.45 19.98
CA VAL A 253 -1.63 4.30 18.98
C VAL A 253 -0.89 4.16 17.66
N SER A 254 -1.62 3.77 16.63
CA SER A 254 -1.13 3.57 15.27
C SER A 254 -1.80 4.51 14.28
N THR A 255 -1.13 4.77 13.17
CA THR A 255 -1.66 5.39 11.95
C THR A 255 -0.99 4.76 10.74
N SER A 256 -1.45 5.08 9.52
CA SER A 256 -0.78 4.61 8.31
C SER A 256 0.43 5.47 7.96
N ILE A 257 1.51 4.82 7.52
CA ILE A 257 2.62 5.44 6.80
C ILE A 257 2.61 4.94 5.35
N GLY A 258 2.82 5.86 4.40
CA GLY A 258 3.03 5.52 3.00
C GLY A 258 4.51 5.59 2.65
N LEU A 259 5.02 4.57 1.98
CA LEU A 259 6.41 4.46 1.51
C LEU A 259 6.43 4.55 -0.01
N ILE A 260 7.25 5.44 -0.56
CA ILE A 260 7.46 5.62 -2.01
C ILE A 260 8.93 5.35 -2.29
N ILE A 261 9.19 4.30 -3.07
CA ILE A 261 10.54 3.81 -3.33
C ILE A 261 10.78 3.83 -4.85
N GLN A 262 11.82 4.54 -5.28
CA GLN A 262 12.24 4.55 -6.68
C GLN A 262 13.39 3.55 -6.86
N LYS A 263 13.20 2.54 -7.74
CA LYS A 263 14.28 1.62 -8.08
C LYS A 263 15.39 2.35 -8.84
N LYS A 264 16.66 2.06 -8.51
CA LYS A 264 17.81 2.59 -9.26
C LYS A 264 17.69 2.30 -10.77
N ASN A 265 18.19 3.21 -11.59
CA ASN A 265 18.34 2.99 -13.02
C ASN A 265 19.50 2.03 -13.33
N SER A 266 19.47 1.40 -14.51
CA SER A 266 20.53 0.47 -14.94
C SER A 266 21.91 1.14 -15.12
N ASP A 267 21.93 2.47 -15.31
CA ASP A 267 23.13 3.23 -15.71
C ASP A 267 23.84 3.92 -14.51
N SER A 268 23.43 3.60 -13.27
CA SER A 268 24.07 4.13 -12.07
C SER A 268 25.21 3.19 -11.64
N VAL A 269 26.27 3.12 -12.43
CA VAL A 269 27.56 2.52 -12.06
C VAL A 269 28.59 3.64 -11.94
#